data_859450a2fa4ddc98154cfa0172d92795
#
_entry.id   859450a2fa4ddc98154cfa0172d92795
#
_cell.length_a   1.000
_cell.length_b   1.000
_cell.length_c   1.000
_cell.angle_alpha   90.00
_cell.angle_beta   90.00
_cell.angle_gamma   90.00
#
_symmetry.space_group_name_H-M   'P 1'
#
loop_
_entity.id
_entity.type
_entity.pdbx_description
1 polymer ?
#
loop_
_entity_poly.entity_id
_entity_poly.type
_entity_poly.pdbx_seq_one_letter_code
_entity_poly.pdbx_strand_id
1 'polypeptide(L)'
;MRLDIRRGGVWIDAVVVAAIVTVGCVAAGITHASQPEVEGIPGCDVVVPAGETFSFFTGSYPGKYDNPDYPWLTAEKASAMSESLVRSLPADVEVQFASPSNSLVFQPMQIYSKNAELSGGVTVEDLSGDSTASGVVDRAGVAAPLRVSAEAWDDAIPPCTEGSVDERTTLPDGTVVDMLDAVSEYDGVSTHRRTATAYFPDTTVHARTSTEGAEAELPLEADELRDIVSNPELRVSARVPEGTKPARADCGSSRESPVPPLPRDVVERIGSALQTQWETTFPNTSTDVAVGDLMPGRSGSGSTCTAVVLTTSRGTAQLNVEISLEDNKDWPENPDVVRSVLPDGTVVTRRSDMRTIGTEPTEWLSVLRPSNTLVQFRFDDTIAVGSLVELATAPGLDL
;
A
#
# COMPACT_ATOMS: atom_id res chain seq x y z
N MET A 1 -30.82 50.75 20.94
CA MET A 1 -29.68 50.92 21.82
C MET A 1 -28.45 50.49 21.04
N ARG A 2 -27.73 51.47 20.45
CA ARG A 2 -26.52 51.24 19.64
C ARG A 2 -25.33 51.32 20.57
N LEU A 3 -24.50 50.27 20.67
CA LEU A 3 -23.21 50.31 21.33
C LEU A 3 -22.11 50.54 20.29
N ASP A 4 -21.54 51.75 20.33
CA ASP A 4 -20.30 52.14 19.71
C ASP A 4 -19.15 51.35 20.38
N ILE A 5 -18.50 50.46 19.66
CA ILE A 5 -17.24 49.86 20.07
C ILE A 5 -16.10 50.63 19.38
N ARG A 6 -15.38 51.34 20.16
CA ARG A 6 -14.30 52.26 19.82
C ARG A 6 -12.98 51.57 19.49
N ARG A 7 -12.37 52.13 18.52
CA ARG A 7 -10.95 52.34 18.26
C ARG A 7 -10.04 52.30 19.53
N GLY A 8 -9.54 51.13 19.85
CA GLY A 8 -8.55 50.91 20.93
C GLY A 8 -7.58 49.77 20.70
N GLY A 9 -7.84 48.88 19.71
CA GLY A 9 -7.07 47.63 19.51
C GLY A 9 -5.79 47.77 18.70
N VAL A 10 -5.68 48.77 17.83
CA VAL A 10 -4.58 48.82 16.84
C VAL A 10 -3.20 49.08 17.47
N TRP A 11 -3.15 49.75 18.59
CA TRP A 11 -1.88 50.05 19.27
C TRP A 11 -1.32 48.92 20.13
N ILE A 12 -2.19 48.07 20.67
CA ILE A 12 -1.78 46.94 21.48
C ILE A 12 -1.18 45.87 20.58
N ASP A 13 -1.80 45.62 19.39
CA ASP A 13 -1.31 44.64 18.43
C ASP A 13 0.07 45.07 17.83
N ALA A 14 0.26 46.35 17.59
CA ALA A 14 1.54 46.88 17.10
C ALA A 14 2.70 46.72 18.11
N VAL A 15 2.41 46.84 19.41
CA VAL A 15 3.41 46.68 20.46
C VAL A 15 3.75 45.20 20.68
N VAL A 16 2.77 44.32 20.60
CA VAL A 16 2.98 42.86 20.72
C VAL A 16 3.76 42.32 19.54
N VAL A 17 3.45 42.73 18.32
CA VAL A 17 4.21 42.36 17.12
C VAL A 17 5.65 42.87 17.16
N ALA A 18 5.87 44.10 17.60
CA ALA A 18 7.23 44.67 17.76
C ALA A 18 8.03 43.90 18.84
N ALA A 19 7.38 43.50 19.93
CA ALA A 19 8.04 42.71 20.99
C ALA A 19 8.41 41.28 20.54
N ILE A 20 7.54 40.64 19.76
CA ILE A 20 7.81 39.32 19.20
C ILE A 20 8.97 39.36 18.19
N VAL A 21 8.97 40.36 17.29
CA VAL A 21 10.05 40.53 16.30
C VAL A 21 11.39 40.83 16.99
N THR A 22 11.41 41.69 18.03
CA THR A 22 12.65 42.00 18.75
C THR A 22 13.15 40.80 19.57
N VAL A 23 12.30 40.04 20.21
CA VAL A 23 12.69 38.82 20.93
C VAL A 23 13.14 37.73 19.93
N GLY A 24 12.47 37.59 18.78
CA GLY A 24 12.87 36.69 17.72
C GLY A 24 14.23 37.04 17.12
N CYS A 25 14.53 38.31 16.84
CA CYS A 25 15.83 38.74 16.33
C CYS A 25 16.96 38.59 17.36
N VAL A 26 16.69 38.78 18.66
CA VAL A 26 17.69 38.58 19.71
C VAL A 26 17.94 37.09 19.93
N ALA A 27 16.90 36.25 19.89
CA ALA A 27 17.05 34.80 19.97
C ALA A 27 17.82 34.24 18.77
N ALA A 28 17.50 34.68 17.53
CA ALA A 28 18.23 34.31 16.33
C ALA A 28 19.70 34.77 16.35
N GLY A 29 19.96 35.95 16.91
CA GLY A 29 21.34 36.47 17.04
C GLY A 29 22.20 35.74 18.08
N ILE A 30 21.58 35.16 19.11
CA ILE A 30 22.30 34.41 20.15
C ILE A 30 22.54 32.94 19.72
N THR A 31 21.61 32.37 18.90
CA THR A 31 21.79 31.00 18.38
C THR A 31 22.81 30.92 17.24
N HIS A 32 23.09 32.01 16.53
CA HIS A 32 24.18 32.04 15.54
C HIS A 32 25.60 32.08 16.13
N ALA A 33 25.74 32.28 17.44
CA ALA A 33 27.07 32.36 18.10
C ALA A 33 27.65 30.99 18.47
N SER A 34 26.90 29.90 18.32
CA SER A 34 27.41 28.54 18.51
C SER A 34 26.53 27.57 17.68
N GLN A 35 26.74 27.58 16.35
CA GLN A 35 26.37 26.38 15.59
C GLN A 35 27.22 25.25 16.15
N PRO A 36 26.62 24.16 16.68
CA PRO A 36 27.38 22.97 16.98
C PRO A 36 28.12 22.59 15.70
N GLU A 37 29.40 22.26 15.83
CA GLU A 37 30.19 21.71 14.73
C GLU A 37 29.48 20.45 14.28
N VAL A 38 28.86 20.48 13.12
CA VAL A 38 28.10 19.36 12.57
C VAL A 38 29.10 18.25 12.34
N GLU A 39 28.98 17.14 13.07
CA GLU A 39 29.87 15.99 12.94
C GLU A 39 29.78 15.49 11.48
N GLY A 40 30.93 15.28 10.84
CA GLY A 40 30.99 14.91 9.44
C GLY A 40 30.36 13.52 9.24
N ILE A 41 29.40 13.41 8.32
CA ILE A 41 28.81 12.12 7.92
C ILE A 41 29.75 11.46 6.92
N PRO A 42 30.17 10.19 7.13
CA PRO A 42 31.02 9.47 6.19
C PRO A 42 30.47 9.49 4.76
N GLY A 43 31.32 9.85 3.79
CA GLY A 43 30.95 9.92 2.36
C GLY A 43 30.17 11.17 1.96
N CYS A 44 29.96 12.13 2.87
CA CYS A 44 29.28 13.38 2.60
C CYS A 44 30.27 14.55 2.56
N ASP A 45 30.36 15.24 1.41
CA ASP A 45 31.19 16.44 1.27
C ASP A 45 30.59 17.64 2.03
N VAL A 46 29.27 17.70 2.11
CA VAL A 46 28.51 18.77 2.77
C VAL A 46 27.39 18.13 3.60
N VAL A 47 27.32 18.51 4.86
CA VAL A 47 26.22 18.14 5.76
C VAL A 47 25.43 19.39 6.09
N VAL A 48 24.10 19.33 5.89
CA VAL A 48 23.19 20.39 6.27
C VAL A 48 22.48 20.05 7.58
N PRO A 49 22.17 21.04 8.43
CA PRO A 49 21.41 20.80 9.64
C PRO A 49 20.04 20.22 9.33
N ALA A 50 19.49 19.43 10.27
CA ALA A 50 18.13 18.95 10.19
C ALA A 50 17.15 20.12 10.03
N GLY A 51 16.35 20.07 8.95
CA GLY A 51 15.26 21.02 8.74
C GLY A 51 14.00 20.66 9.54
N GLU A 52 13.05 21.56 9.60
CA GLU A 52 11.72 21.24 10.10
C GLU A 52 11.05 20.22 9.17
N THR A 53 10.71 19.07 9.69
CA THR A 53 9.99 18.03 8.93
C THR A 53 8.51 18.34 8.96
N PHE A 54 7.91 18.65 7.83
CA PHE A 54 6.47 18.80 7.70
C PHE A 54 5.85 17.46 7.32
N SER A 55 4.89 17.02 8.12
CA SER A 55 4.07 15.86 7.83
C SER A 55 2.69 16.34 7.41
N PHE A 56 2.23 15.95 6.21
CA PHE A 56 0.89 16.27 5.76
C PHE A 56 0.13 15.00 5.42
N PHE A 57 -1.17 15.05 5.65
CA PHE A 57 -2.06 13.94 5.35
C PHE A 57 -2.94 14.33 4.17
N THR A 58 -2.83 13.59 3.08
CA THR A 58 -3.70 13.79 1.91
C THR A 58 -4.58 12.56 1.70
N GLY A 59 -5.82 12.78 1.30
CA GLY A 59 -6.66 11.70 0.83
C GLY A 59 -6.11 11.16 -0.50
N SER A 60 -5.67 9.92 -0.49
CA SER A 60 -5.24 9.21 -1.69
C SER A 60 -6.11 7.96 -1.88
N TYR A 61 -6.20 7.50 -3.11
CA TYR A 61 -6.86 6.25 -3.45
C TYR A 61 -5.95 5.43 -4.39
N PRO A 62 -5.99 4.10 -4.33
CA PRO A 62 -5.18 3.27 -5.19
C PRO A 62 -5.48 3.54 -6.66
N GLY A 63 -4.44 3.77 -7.44
CA GLY A 63 -4.54 3.83 -8.88
C GLY A 63 -4.73 2.46 -9.53
N LYS A 64 -4.51 2.42 -10.82
CA LYS A 64 -4.47 1.18 -11.61
C LYS A 64 -3.08 1.08 -12.23
N TYR A 65 -2.64 -0.15 -12.49
CA TYR A 65 -1.51 -0.37 -13.39
C TYR A 65 -1.82 0.18 -14.79
N ASP A 66 -0.80 0.39 -15.58
CA ASP A 66 -0.91 0.90 -16.96
C ASP A 66 -1.56 2.30 -17.02
N ASN A 67 -1.35 3.11 -15.97
CA ASN A 67 -1.81 4.50 -15.94
C ASN A 67 -0.99 5.33 -16.93
N PRO A 68 -1.62 6.00 -17.92
CA PRO A 68 -0.90 6.82 -18.90
C PRO A 68 -0.10 7.98 -18.29
N ASP A 69 -0.45 8.45 -17.09
CA ASP A 69 0.31 9.48 -16.38
C ASP A 69 1.65 8.94 -15.84
N TYR A 70 1.75 7.63 -15.68
CA TYR A 70 2.95 6.93 -15.19
C TYR A 70 3.29 5.73 -16.09
N PRO A 71 3.69 5.96 -17.34
CA PRO A 71 3.83 4.92 -18.36
C PRO A 71 4.94 3.91 -18.07
N TRP A 72 5.82 4.18 -17.11
CA TRP A 72 6.86 3.27 -16.69
C TRP A 72 6.36 2.10 -15.83
N LEU A 73 5.20 2.25 -15.13
CA LEU A 73 4.65 1.22 -14.25
C LEU A 73 3.49 0.48 -14.91
N THR A 74 3.84 -0.52 -15.72
CA THR A 74 2.85 -1.51 -16.20
C THR A 74 2.66 -2.63 -15.18
N ALA A 75 1.60 -3.42 -15.32
CA ALA A 75 1.39 -4.59 -14.46
C ALA A 75 2.53 -5.61 -14.57
N GLU A 76 3.09 -5.82 -15.77
CA GLU A 76 4.24 -6.69 -15.98
C GLU A 76 5.52 -6.10 -15.36
N LYS A 77 5.69 -4.77 -15.42
CA LYS A 77 6.83 -4.10 -14.79
C LYS A 77 6.77 -4.26 -13.27
N ALA A 78 5.61 -4.05 -12.67
CA ALA A 78 5.41 -4.24 -11.25
C ALA A 78 5.72 -5.69 -10.81
N SER A 79 5.30 -6.68 -11.59
CA SER A 79 5.63 -8.09 -11.34
C SER A 79 7.13 -8.35 -11.42
N ALA A 80 7.79 -7.89 -12.49
CA ALA A 80 9.23 -8.07 -12.67
C ALA A 80 10.03 -7.45 -11.52
N MET A 81 9.66 -6.23 -11.09
CA MET A 81 10.27 -5.55 -9.94
C MET A 81 10.03 -6.32 -8.64
N SER A 82 8.82 -6.83 -8.42
CA SER A 82 8.45 -7.61 -7.22
C SER A 82 9.24 -8.92 -7.14
N GLU A 83 9.32 -9.66 -8.25
CA GLU A 83 10.12 -10.88 -8.32
C GLU A 83 11.61 -10.59 -8.09
N SER A 84 12.12 -9.48 -8.64
CA SER A 84 13.50 -9.05 -8.43
C SER A 84 13.76 -8.67 -6.97
N LEU A 85 12.84 -7.94 -6.34
CA LEU A 85 12.91 -7.61 -4.93
C LEU A 85 12.98 -8.86 -4.06
N VAL A 86 12.09 -9.83 -4.28
CA VAL A 86 12.10 -11.08 -3.51
C VAL A 86 13.39 -11.87 -3.74
N ARG A 87 13.93 -11.91 -4.96
CA ARG A 87 15.23 -12.56 -5.24
C ARG A 87 16.43 -11.86 -4.58
N SER A 88 16.33 -10.56 -4.31
CA SER A 88 17.41 -9.82 -3.62
C SER A 88 17.38 -9.98 -2.10
N LEU A 89 16.35 -10.59 -1.53
CA LEU A 89 16.35 -10.95 -0.12
C LEU A 89 17.36 -12.06 0.17
N PRO A 90 17.99 -12.06 1.36
CA PRO A 90 18.82 -13.17 1.82
C PRO A 90 18.03 -14.49 1.83
N ALA A 91 18.73 -15.60 1.55
CA ALA A 91 18.11 -16.91 1.40
C ALA A 91 17.44 -17.46 2.68
N ASP A 92 17.78 -16.90 3.84
CA ASP A 92 17.22 -17.22 5.15
C ASP A 92 16.12 -16.27 5.60
N VAL A 93 15.72 -15.33 4.74
CA VAL A 93 14.62 -14.39 4.97
C VAL A 93 13.40 -14.84 4.20
N GLU A 94 12.30 -15.02 4.91
CA GLU A 94 11.02 -15.43 4.34
C GLU A 94 10.04 -14.25 4.29
N VAL A 95 9.26 -14.15 3.21
CA VAL A 95 8.15 -13.19 3.09
C VAL A 95 6.89 -13.86 3.60
N GLN A 96 6.20 -13.24 4.54
CA GLN A 96 4.94 -13.76 5.04
C GLN A 96 3.89 -13.85 3.93
N PHE A 97 3.13 -14.95 3.95
CA PHE A 97 2.00 -15.14 3.05
C PHE A 97 0.88 -14.15 3.39
N ALA A 98 0.64 -13.19 2.51
CA ALA A 98 -0.33 -12.11 2.71
C ALA A 98 -0.94 -11.67 1.37
N SER A 99 -1.80 -10.66 1.41
CA SER A 99 -2.34 -10.02 0.19
C SER A 99 -1.22 -9.39 -0.64
N PRO A 100 -1.43 -9.15 -1.95
CA PRO A 100 -0.44 -8.49 -2.79
C PRO A 100 0.15 -7.22 -2.20
N SER A 101 -0.66 -6.36 -1.56
CA SER A 101 -0.17 -5.14 -0.89
C SER A 101 0.71 -5.39 0.34
N ASN A 102 0.75 -6.63 0.84
CA ASN A 102 1.50 -7.03 2.03
C ASN A 102 2.47 -8.21 1.77
N SER A 103 2.76 -8.53 0.52
CA SER A 103 3.66 -9.62 0.11
C SER A 103 4.77 -9.17 -0.84
N LEU A 104 5.25 -7.95 -0.68
CA LEU A 104 6.31 -7.31 -1.48
C LEU A 104 5.99 -7.22 -2.98
N VAL A 105 4.72 -7.07 -3.33
CA VAL A 105 4.29 -6.77 -4.69
C VAL A 105 4.18 -5.26 -4.87
N PHE A 106 4.89 -4.71 -5.85
CA PHE A 106 4.78 -3.30 -6.21
C PHE A 106 3.36 -2.97 -6.62
N GLN A 107 2.71 -2.07 -5.89
CA GLN A 107 1.32 -1.70 -6.06
C GLN A 107 1.17 -0.55 -7.07
N PRO A 108 -0.02 -0.40 -7.68
CA PRO A 108 -0.33 0.79 -8.47
C PRO A 108 -0.06 2.06 -7.67
N MET A 109 0.39 3.10 -8.37
CA MET A 109 0.66 4.39 -7.74
C MET A 109 -0.55 4.94 -7.03
N GLN A 110 -0.32 5.64 -5.92
CA GLN A 110 -1.37 6.39 -5.24
C GLN A 110 -1.82 7.58 -6.11
N ILE A 111 -3.12 7.75 -6.26
CA ILE A 111 -3.70 8.90 -6.95
C ILE A 111 -4.20 9.89 -5.90
N TYR A 112 -3.70 11.10 -5.95
CA TYR A 112 -4.14 12.18 -5.06
C TYR A 112 -5.27 12.98 -5.71
N SER A 113 -6.19 13.48 -4.89
CA SER A 113 -7.25 14.34 -5.40
C SER A 113 -6.64 15.64 -5.94
N LYS A 114 -6.93 16.00 -7.20
CA LYS A 114 -6.48 17.25 -7.82
C LYS A 114 -6.89 18.52 -7.06
N ASN A 115 -7.87 18.39 -6.16
CA ASN A 115 -8.36 19.48 -5.31
C ASN A 115 -7.84 19.37 -3.87
N ALA A 116 -6.82 18.53 -3.60
CA ALA A 116 -6.23 18.46 -2.28
C ALA A 116 -5.47 19.76 -2.00
N GLU A 117 -5.92 20.50 -0.99
CA GLU A 117 -5.19 21.65 -0.46
C GLU A 117 -4.06 21.12 0.43
N LEU A 118 -2.83 21.20 -0.07
CA LEU A 118 -1.65 20.80 0.65
C LEU A 118 -1.08 22.00 1.42
N SER A 119 -0.63 21.76 2.64
CA SER A 119 0.00 22.80 3.45
C SER A 119 1.40 23.15 2.90
N GLY A 120 1.85 24.39 3.11
CA GLY A 120 3.23 24.77 2.81
C GLY A 120 3.55 25.04 1.34
N GLY A 121 2.53 25.21 0.47
CA GLY A 121 2.75 25.54 -0.95
C GLY A 121 3.12 24.33 -1.82
N VAL A 122 3.06 23.14 -1.27
CA VAL A 122 3.21 21.86 -2.02
C VAL A 122 1.98 21.67 -2.90
N THR A 123 2.16 21.29 -4.15
CA THR A 123 1.07 20.95 -5.08
C THR A 123 0.94 19.43 -5.22
N VAL A 124 -0.17 18.96 -5.80
CA VAL A 124 -0.36 17.52 -6.05
C VAL A 124 0.70 17.01 -7.04
N GLU A 125 1.14 17.86 -7.93
CA GLU A 125 2.21 17.58 -8.91
C GLU A 125 3.59 17.40 -8.25
N ASP A 126 3.81 18.02 -7.08
CA ASP A 126 5.03 17.83 -6.29
C ASP A 126 5.02 16.52 -5.47
N LEU A 127 3.88 15.85 -5.39
CA LEU A 127 3.78 14.54 -4.78
C LEU A 127 4.24 13.51 -5.80
N SER A 128 5.44 13.03 -5.66
CA SER A 128 6.04 12.05 -6.54
C SER A 128 5.15 10.81 -6.68
N GLY A 129 5.05 10.32 -7.91
CA GLY A 129 4.37 9.06 -8.20
C GLY A 129 5.27 7.90 -7.85
N ASP A 130 5.30 7.46 -6.59
CA ASP A 130 6.02 6.26 -6.19
C ASP A 130 5.14 5.01 -6.29
N SER A 131 5.75 3.91 -6.71
CA SER A 131 5.18 2.57 -6.55
C SER A 131 5.83 1.91 -5.35
N THR A 132 5.02 1.33 -4.48
CA THR A 132 5.49 0.75 -3.21
C THR A 132 5.14 -0.74 -3.14
N ALA A 133 6.13 -1.54 -2.74
CA ALA A 133 6.00 -2.92 -2.30
C ALA A 133 6.14 -2.97 -0.78
N SER A 134 5.15 -3.52 -0.09
CA SER A 134 5.16 -3.68 1.37
C SER A 134 4.96 -5.15 1.73
N GLY A 135 5.54 -5.58 2.84
CA GLY A 135 5.36 -6.95 3.35
C GLY A 135 5.98 -7.10 4.73
N VAL A 136 5.71 -8.22 5.38
CA VAL A 136 6.42 -8.62 6.58
C VAL A 136 7.45 -9.67 6.18
N VAL A 137 8.69 -9.44 6.58
CA VAL A 137 9.80 -10.39 6.40
C VAL A 137 10.19 -10.97 7.75
N ASP A 138 10.54 -12.24 7.74
CA ASP A 138 10.92 -13.00 8.93
C ASP A 138 12.26 -13.69 8.71
N ARG A 139 13.15 -13.56 9.68
CA ARG A 139 14.39 -14.31 9.76
C ARG A 139 14.48 -14.97 11.12
N ALA A 140 14.37 -16.30 11.17
CA ALA A 140 14.50 -17.11 12.39
C ALA A 140 13.55 -16.67 13.53
N GLY A 141 12.34 -16.17 13.21
CA GLY A 141 11.35 -15.70 14.18
C GLY A 141 11.46 -14.22 14.54
N VAL A 142 12.41 -13.50 13.95
CA VAL A 142 12.47 -12.02 14.01
C VAL A 142 11.72 -11.48 12.81
N ALA A 143 10.48 -11.00 13.03
CA ALA A 143 9.62 -10.48 11.99
C ALA A 143 9.52 -8.96 12.05
N ALA A 144 9.63 -8.28 10.89
CA ALA A 144 9.41 -6.86 10.78
C ALA A 144 8.82 -6.47 9.41
N PRO A 145 8.09 -5.35 9.31
CA PRO A 145 7.67 -4.81 8.03
C PRO A 145 8.87 -4.36 7.20
N LEU A 146 8.86 -4.72 5.93
CA LEU A 146 9.73 -4.18 4.90
C LEU A 146 8.87 -3.40 3.92
N ARG A 147 9.26 -2.17 3.63
CA ARG A 147 8.67 -1.35 2.59
C ARG A 147 9.76 -0.93 1.61
N VAL A 148 9.52 -1.15 0.34
CA VAL A 148 10.41 -0.71 -0.75
C VAL A 148 9.60 0.12 -1.72
N SER A 149 10.03 1.34 -2.00
CA SER A 149 9.42 2.20 -3.02
C SER A 149 10.40 2.52 -4.13
N ALA A 150 9.88 2.70 -5.33
CA ALA A 150 10.62 3.15 -6.49
C ALA A 150 9.83 4.28 -7.19
N GLU A 151 10.54 5.32 -7.59
CA GLU A 151 9.98 6.47 -8.29
C GLU A 151 10.89 6.93 -9.43
N ALA A 152 10.30 7.57 -10.43
CA ALA A 152 11.09 8.24 -11.46
C ALA A 152 11.80 9.46 -10.84
N TRP A 153 13.08 9.61 -11.16
CA TRP A 153 13.94 10.62 -10.57
C TRP A 153 14.78 11.30 -11.67
N ASP A 154 14.77 12.62 -11.69
CA ASP A 154 15.60 13.43 -12.59
C ASP A 154 16.27 14.63 -11.89
N ASP A 155 16.14 14.69 -10.56
CA ASP A 155 16.71 15.73 -9.73
C ASP A 155 18.18 15.44 -9.32
N ALA A 156 18.82 16.45 -8.77
CA ALA A 156 20.12 16.31 -8.15
C ALA A 156 20.01 15.53 -6.85
N ILE A 157 21.04 14.70 -6.56
CA ILE A 157 21.14 13.98 -5.27
C ILE A 157 21.09 15.00 -4.13
N PRO A 158 20.17 14.84 -3.15
CA PRO A 158 20.04 15.79 -2.06
C PRO A 158 21.31 15.86 -1.21
N PRO A 159 21.62 16.99 -0.56
CA PRO A 159 22.70 17.07 0.40
C PRO A 159 22.44 16.13 1.57
N CYS A 160 23.53 15.66 2.20
CA CYS A 160 23.39 14.89 3.43
C CYS A 160 22.79 15.77 4.53
N THR A 161 21.72 15.28 5.17
CA THR A 161 21.04 16.01 6.24
C THR A 161 21.29 15.31 7.56
N GLU A 162 21.68 16.06 8.57
CA GLU A 162 21.90 15.57 9.94
C GLU A 162 20.66 14.82 10.46
N GLY A 163 20.85 13.60 10.98
CA GLY A 163 19.76 12.75 11.48
C GLY A 163 18.92 12.07 10.41
N SER A 164 19.21 12.31 9.11
CA SER A 164 18.55 11.64 8.01
C SER A 164 19.47 10.68 7.24
N VAL A 165 20.78 10.81 7.42
CA VAL A 165 21.81 9.98 6.81
C VAL A 165 22.90 9.76 7.84
N ASP A 166 23.32 8.50 8.03
CA ASP A 166 24.49 8.14 8.84
C ASP A 166 25.73 7.89 7.97
N GLU A 167 25.52 7.40 6.75
CA GLU A 167 26.58 7.10 5.79
C GLU A 167 26.06 7.29 4.36
N ARG A 168 26.90 7.86 3.49
CA ARG A 168 26.70 7.92 2.03
C ARG A 168 27.82 7.17 1.33
N THR A 169 27.48 6.26 0.43
CA THR A 169 28.44 5.47 -0.35
C THR A 169 28.17 5.66 -1.84
N THR A 170 29.24 5.85 -2.63
CA THR A 170 29.13 5.80 -4.09
C THR A 170 29.65 4.44 -4.57
N LEU A 171 28.77 3.70 -5.24
CA LEU A 171 29.08 2.38 -5.80
C LEU A 171 29.92 2.51 -7.09
N PRO A 172 30.58 1.40 -7.55
CA PRO A 172 31.44 1.44 -8.74
C PRO A 172 30.73 1.85 -10.03
N ASP A 173 29.41 1.67 -10.14
CA ASP A 173 28.59 2.08 -11.29
C ASP A 173 28.12 3.55 -11.20
N GLY A 174 28.49 4.26 -10.13
CA GLY A 174 28.11 5.64 -9.90
C GLY A 174 26.82 5.83 -9.11
N THR A 175 26.10 4.75 -8.77
CA THR A 175 24.94 4.81 -7.88
C THR A 175 25.34 5.32 -6.50
N VAL A 176 24.62 6.31 -5.97
CA VAL A 176 24.84 6.81 -4.62
C VAL A 176 23.82 6.19 -3.68
N VAL A 177 24.27 5.71 -2.53
CA VAL A 177 23.41 5.08 -1.52
C VAL A 177 23.57 5.77 -0.19
N ASP A 178 22.47 6.23 0.37
CA ASP A 178 22.35 6.75 1.73
C ASP A 178 21.81 5.67 2.67
N MET A 179 22.43 5.58 3.85
CA MET A 179 22.01 4.65 4.91
C MET A 179 21.69 5.43 6.18
N LEU A 180 20.68 4.97 6.91
CA LEU A 180 20.33 5.45 8.24
C LEU A 180 19.93 4.26 9.12
N ASP A 181 20.52 4.17 10.31
CA ASP A 181 20.13 3.24 11.37
C ASP A 181 19.84 4.04 12.64
N ALA A 182 18.58 4.24 12.95
CA ALA A 182 18.17 5.18 13.98
C ALA A 182 17.10 4.62 14.93
N VAL A 183 17.18 5.06 16.16
CA VAL A 183 16.13 4.86 17.16
C VAL A 183 15.41 6.19 17.37
N SER A 184 14.08 6.16 17.25
CA SER A 184 13.22 7.31 17.53
C SER A 184 12.25 6.97 18.65
N GLU A 185 11.90 7.96 19.47
CA GLU A 185 10.87 7.80 20.50
C GLU A 185 9.71 8.74 20.21
N TYR A 186 8.51 8.18 20.21
CA TYR A 186 7.29 8.94 20.05
C TYR A 186 6.25 8.41 21.04
N ASP A 187 5.67 9.30 21.86
CA ASP A 187 4.68 8.97 22.89
C ASP A 187 5.10 7.82 23.84
N GLY A 188 6.41 7.78 24.17
CA GLY A 188 6.98 6.75 25.06
C GLY A 188 7.22 5.39 24.39
N VAL A 189 6.98 5.27 23.08
CA VAL A 189 7.30 4.08 22.28
C VAL A 189 8.58 4.33 21.51
N SER A 190 9.62 3.56 21.82
CA SER A 190 10.86 3.56 21.04
C SER A 190 10.67 2.69 19.79
N THR A 191 11.17 3.18 18.66
CA THR A 191 11.14 2.44 17.38
C THR A 191 12.55 2.41 16.81
N HIS A 192 13.10 1.23 16.62
CA HIS A 192 14.32 1.01 15.85
C HIS A 192 13.98 0.94 14.37
N ARG A 193 14.65 1.74 13.55
CA ARG A 193 14.39 1.88 12.12
C ARG A 193 15.69 1.86 11.34
N ARG A 194 15.74 1.09 10.27
CA ARG A 194 16.81 1.09 9.28
C ARG A 194 16.26 1.46 7.92
N THR A 195 16.95 2.38 7.22
CA THR A 195 16.57 2.81 5.88
C THR A 195 17.77 2.83 4.96
N ALA A 196 17.53 2.54 3.69
CA ALA A 196 18.47 2.70 2.61
C ALA A 196 17.81 3.44 1.45
N THR A 197 18.53 4.36 0.79
CA THR A 197 18.04 5.07 -0.41
C THR A 197 19.12 5.05 -1.47
N ALA A 198 18.81 4.48 -2.63
CA ALA A 198 19.71 4.50 -3.79
C ALA A 198 19.23 5.54 -4.82
N TYR A 199 20.16 6.36 -5.28
CA TYR A 199 19.95 7.37 -6.32
C TYR A 199 20.60 6.90 -7.62
N PHE A 200 19.79 6.44 -8.55
CA PHE A 200 20.18 6.15 -9.93
C PHE A 200 19.96 7.39 -10.81
N PRO A 201 20.48 7.42 -12.04
CA PRO A 201 20.28 8.57 -12.94
C PRO A 201 18.82 8.84 -13.33
N ASP A 202 17.93 7.87 -13.17
CA ASP A 202 16.54 7.90 -13.63
C ASP A 202 15.54 7.38 -12.58
N THR A 203 16.03 6.99 -11.41
CA THR A 203 15.22 6.30 -10.41
C THR A 203 15.76 6.55 -9.01
N THR A 204 14.89 6.81 -8.06
CA THR A 204 15.19 6.65 -6.63
C THR A 204 14.51 5.38 -6.12
N VAL A 205 15.28 4.56 -5.41
CA VAL A 205 14.76 3.37 -4.71
C VAL A 205 15.00 3.54 -3.22
N HIS A 206 13.93 3.46 -2.44
CA HIS A 206 13.99 3.58 -0.99
C HIS A 206 13.49 2.30 -0.32
N ALA A 207 14.25 1.79 0.65
CA ALA A 207 13.85 0.64 1.48
C ALA A 207 13.85 1.03 2.95
N ARG A 208 12.86 0.54 3.68
CA ARG A 208 12.72 0.77 5.13
C ARG A 208 12.21 -0.47 5.83
N THR A 209 12.86 -0.80 6.94
CA THR A 209 12.36 -1.75 7.95
C THR A 209 12.36 -1.11 9.33
N SER A 210 11.44 -1.52 10.21
CA SER A 210 11.36 -0.96 11.56
C SER A 210 10.67 -1.92 12.52
N THR A 211 11.00 -1.83 13.81
CA THR A 211 10.37 -2.60 14.87
C THR A 211 10.25 -1.76 16.15
N GLU A 212 9.31 -2.11 17.02
CA GLU A 212 9.19 -1.48 18.34
C GLU A 212 10.28 -2.01 19.27
N GLY A 213 10.86 -1.11 20.06
CA GLY A 213 11.98 -1.37 20.98
C GLY A 213 13.30 -0.82 20.46
N ALA A 214 14.00 -0.03 21.31
CA ALA A 214 15.25 0.61 20.91
C ALA A 214 16.38 -0.39 20.58
N GLU A 215 16.40 -1.54 21.26
CA GLU A 215 17.39 -2.61 21.10
C GLU A 215 16.82 -3.83 20.35
N ALA A 216 15.62 -3.70 19.75
CA ALA A 216 15.00 -4.80 19.04
C ALA A 216 15.74 -5.09 17.74
N GLU A 217 15.97 -6.38 17.47
CA GLU A 217 16.62 -6.85 16.26
C GLU A 217 15.72 -6.61 15.03
N LEU A 218 16.37 -6.33 13.91
CA LEU A 218 15.73 -6.23 12.60
C LEU A 218 16.13 -7.46 11.76
N PRO A 219 15.21 -8.00 10.93
CA PRO A 219 15.49 -9.19 10.13
C PRO A 219 16.48 -8.93 8.98
N LEU A 220 16.76 -7.68 8.65
CA LEU A 220 17.67 -7.29 7.59
C LEU A 220 18.80 -6.41 8.12
N GLU A 221 20.02 -6.76 7.77
CA GLU A 221 21.21 -5.99 8.08
C GLU A 221 21.35 -4.77 7.14
N ALA A 222 22.22 -3.81 7.53
CA ALA A 222 22.45 -2.60 6.75
C ALA A 222 22.94 -2.88 5.33
N ASP A 223 23.89 -3.80 5.18
CA ASP A 223 24.44 -4.17 3.87
C ASP A 223 23.39 -4.87 3.00
N GLU A 224 22.50 -5.67 3.59
CA GLU A 224 21.42 -6.34 2.89
C GLU A 224 20.36 -5.34 2.35
N LEU A 225 20.03 -4.31 3.15
CA LEU A 225 19.19 -3.22 2.65
C LEU A 225 19.87 -2.42 1.55
N ARG A 226 21.20 -2.19 1.67
CA ARG A 226 21.99 -1.54 0.60
C ARG A 226 21.92 -2.36 -0.69
N ASP A 227 22.08 -3.68 -0.61
CA ASP A 227 22.01 -4.57 -1.77
C ASP A 227 20.61 -4.56 -2.42
N ILE A 228 19.55 -4.54 -1.61
CA ILE A 228 18.16 -4.44 -2.10
C ILE A 228 17.97 -3.15 -2.91
N VAL A 229 18.31 -1.98 -2.34
CA VAL A 229 18.06 -0.71 -3.05
C VAL A 229 18.97 -0.50 -4.24
N SER A 230 20.16 -1.12 -4.24
CA SER A 230 21.13 -1.04 -5.34
C SER A 230 20.81 -1.98 -6.50
N ASN A 231 19.75 -2.78 -6.40
CA ASN A 231 19.36 -3.72 -7.44
C ASN A 231 18.89 -2.98 -8.71
N PRO A 232 19.63 -3.07 -9.84
CA PRO A 232 19.32 -2.33 -11.05
C PRO A 232 17.98 -2.75 -11.71
N GLU A 233 17.44 -3.92 -11.35
CA GLU A 233 16.14 -4.38 -11.86
C GLU A 233 14.96 -3.63 -11.22
N LEU A 234 15.18 -2.90 -10.13
CA LEU A 234 14.16 -2.03 -9.50
C LEU A 234 14.05 -0.66 -10.16
N ARG A 235 14.92 -0.32 -11.12
CA ARG A 235 14.87 0.96 -11.82
C ARG A 235 13.64 1.06 -12.72
N VAL A 236 13.11 2.27 -12.86
CA VAL A 236 11.99 2.55 -13.77
C VAL A 236 12.31 2.18 -15.22
N SER A 237 13.57 2.36 -15.66
CA SER A 237 14.05 2.02 -17.00
C SER A 237 14.45 0.55 -17.18
N ALA A 238 14.48 -0.26 -16.12
CA ALA A 238 14.85 -1.67 -16.25
C ALA A 238 13.86 -2.42 -17.16
N ARG A 239 14.40 -3.29 -17.99
CA ARG A 239 13.59 -4.05 -18.95
C ARG A 239 12.73 -5.09 -18.23
N VAL A 240 11.51 -5.25 -18.72
CA VAL A 240 10.64 -6.35 -18.31
C VAL A 240 11.06 -7.61 -19.09
N PRO A 241 11.35 -8.73 -18.41
CA PRO A 241 11.64 -9.99 -19.08
C PRO A 241 10.46 -10.46 -19.94
N GLU A 242 10.73 -11.07 -21.08
CA GLU A 242 9.67 -11.60 -21.93
C GLU A 242 8.91 -12.74 -21.23
N GLY A 243 7.58 -12.70 -21.31
CA GLY A 243 6.71 -13.68 -20.65
C GLY A 243 6.45 -13.41 -19.17
N THR A 244 6.88 -12.25 -18.62
CA THR A 244 6.48 -11.84 -17.28
C THR A 244 4.96 -11.72 -17.20
N LYS A 245 4.36 -12.41 -16.25
CA LYS A 245 2.91 -12.29 -15.98
C LYS A 245 2.60 -10.94 -15.32
N PRO A 246 1.45 -10.32 -15.63
CA PRO A 246 1.06 -9.07 -15.00
C PRO A 246 0.89 -9.25 -13.47
N ALA A 247 1.28 -8.24 -12.72
CA ALA A 247 1.01 -8.18 -11.28
C ALA A 247 -0.50 -8.06 -11.04
N ARG A 248 -0.95 -8.67 -9.97
CA ARG A 248 -2.34 -8.58 -9.54
C ARG A 248 -2.47 -7.52 -8.45
N ALA A 249 -3.46 -6.66 -8.61
CA ALA A 249 -3.85 -5.74 -7.56
C ALA A 249 -4.55 -6.49 -6.42
N ASP A 250 -4.58 -5.87 -5.25
CA ASP A 250 -5.39 -6.38 -4.14
C ASP A 250 -6.83 -6.58 -4.55
N CYS A 251 -7.43 -7.62 -4.00
CA CYS A 251 -8.85 -7.90 -4.09
C CYS A 251 -9.45 -7.96 -2.66
N GLY A 252 -10.77 -8.00 -2.59
CA GLY A 252 -11.49 -8.05 -1.33
C GLY A 252 -11.77 -6.69 -0.71
N SER A 253 -12.48 -6.71 0.39
CA SER A 253 -12.86 -5.52 1.14
C SER A 253 -11.68 -4.97 1.95
N SER A 254 -11.65 -3.64 2.10
CA SER A 254 -10.66 -2.96 2.96
C SER A 254 -11.04 -2.97 4.44
N ARG A 255 -11.99 -3.84 4.85
CA ARG A 255 -12.43 -3.92 6.24
C ARG A 255 -11.32 -4.54 7.08
N GLU A 256 -10.78 -3.80 8.02
CA GLU A 256 -9.92 -4.36 9.06
C GLU A 256 -10.70 -5.40 9.87
N SER A 257 -10.09 -6.56 10.05
CA SER A 257 -10.67 -7.64 10.87
C SER A 257 -9.61 -8.08 11.89
N PRO A 258 -10.00 -8.33 13.12
CA PRO A 258 -9.09 -8.88 14.12
C PRO A 258 -8.74 -10.36 13.87
N VAL A 259 -9.32 -10.96 12.83
CA VAL A 259 -9.06 -12.36 12.46
C VAL A 259 -7.71 -12.46 11.74
N PRO A 260 -6.83 -13.39 12.15
CA PRO A 260 -5.55 -13.57 11.49
C PRO A 260 -5.71 -14.00 10.02
N PRO A 261 -4.69 -13.78 9.18
CA PRO A 261 -4.68 -14.23 7.79
C PRO A 261 -4.93 -15.74 7.68
N LEU A 262 -5.62 -16.16 6.63
CA LEU A 262 -5.83 -17.59 6.37
C LEU A 262 -4.51 -18.28 6.02
N PRO A 263 -4.26 -19.50 6.56
CA PRO A 263 -3.10 -20.30 6.16
C PRO A 263 -3.11 -20.60 4.65
N ARG A 264 -1.92 -20.73 4.07
CA ARG A 264 -1.75 -20.98 2.62
C ARG A 264 -2.49 -22.23 2.15
N ASP A 265 -2.40 -23.33 2.88
CA ASP A 265 -3.06 -24.60 2.56
C ASP A 265 -4.60 -24.48 2.55
N VAL A 266 -5.15 -23.65 3.43
CA VAL A 266 -6.59 -23.34 3.45
C VAL A 266 -6.98 -22.56 2.19
N VAL A 267 -6.21 -21.54 1.83
CA VAL A 267 -6.46 -20.73 0.61
C VAL A 267 -6.38 -21.60 -0.64
N GLU A 268 -5.34 -22.45 -0.75
CA GLU A 268 -5.15 -23.36 -1.88
C GLU A 268 -6.28 -24.42 -1.97
N ARG A 269 -6.73 -24.96 -0.85
CA ARG A 269 -7.85 -25.91 -0.80
C ARG A 269 -9.14 -25.28 -1.32
N ILE A 270 -9.48 -24.10 -0.82
CA ILE A 270 -10.69 -23.37 -1.24
C ILE A 270 -10.58 -22.98 -2.71
N GLY A 271 -9.42 -22.52 -3.15
CA GLY A 271 -9.17 -22.15 -4.54
C GLY A 271 -9.39 -23.34 -5.48
N SER A 272 -8.88 -24.52 -5.12
CA SER A 272 -9.09 -25.75 -5.90
C SER A 272 -10.57 -26.13 -6.00
N ALA A 273 -11.32 -26.02 -4.90
CA ALA A 273 -12.75 -26.28 -4.88
C ALA A 273 -13.52 -25.26 -5.75
N LEU A 274 -13.19 -23.98 -5.63
CA LEU A 274 -13.79 -22.90 -6.42
C LEU A 274 -13.53 -23.09 -7.92
N GLN A 275 -12.30 -23.42 -8.30
CA GLN A 275 -11.94 -23.68 -9.71
C GLN A 275 -12.71 -24.86 -10.29
N THR A 276 -12.79 -25.96 -9.58
CA THR A 276 -13.51 -27.17 -10.02
C THR A 276 -15.01 -26.86 -10.23
N GLN A 277 -15.61 -26.10 -9.31
CA GLN A 277 -17.01 -25.72 -9.42
C GLN A 277 -17.23 -24.70 -10.53
N TRP A 278 -16.28 -23.75 -10.70
CA TRP A 278 -16.34 -22.77 -11.78
C TRP A 278 -16.38 -23.44 -13.15
N GLU A 279 -15.49 -24.38 -13.43
CA GLU A 279 -15.43 -25.11 -14.70
C GLU A 279 -16.73 -25.88 -15.00
N THR A 280 -17.39 -26.34 -13.94
CA THR A 280 -18.69 -27.01 -14.05
C THR A 280 -19.84 -26.04 -14.34
N THR A 281 -19.86 -24.89 -13.64
CA THR A 281 -20.95 -23.93 -13.72
C THR A 281 -20.85 -23.02 -14.95
N PHE A 282 -19.60 -22.71 -15.40
CA PHE A 282 -19.29 -21.80 -16.49
C PHE A 282 -18.39 -22.43 -17.58
N PRO A 283 -18.77 -23.56 -18.20
CA PRO A 283 -17.90 -24.35 -19.08
C PRO A 283 -17.46 -23.63 -20.35
N ASN A 284 -18.13 -22.55 -20.76
CA ASN A 284 -17.85 -21.79 -21.98
C ASN A 284 -17.31 -20.37 -21.69
N THR A 285 -16.76 -20.16 -20.50
CA THR A 285 -16.22 -18.86 -20.08
C THR A 285 -14.72 -19.00 -19.90
N SER A 286 -13.93 -18.17 -20.58
CA SER A 286 -12.51 -18.05 -20.31
C SER A 286 -12.24 -16.88 -19.37
N THR A 287 -11.16 -17.00 -18.60
CA THR A 287 -10.71 -15.99 -17.63
C THR A 287 -9.25 -15.66 -17.90
N ASP A 288 -8.85 -14.42 -17.61
CA ASP A 288 -7.47 -13.97 -17.71
C ASP A 288 -6.55 -14.67 -16.70
N VAL A 289 -7.09 -14.97 -15.50
CA VAL A 289 -6.46 -15.80 -14.47
C VAL A 289 -7.44 -16.86 -13.98
N ALA A 290 -6.95 -17.95 -13.42
CA ALA A 290 -7.84 -18.99 -12.86
C ALA A 290 -8.66 -18.42 -11.70
N VAL A 291 -9.98 -18.69 -11.68
CA VAL A 291 -10.87 -18.20 -10.60
C VAL A 291 -10.48 -18.78 -9.24
N GLY A 292 -9.91 -19.97 -9.25
CA GLY A 292 -9.38 -20.63 -8.05
C GLY A 292 -8.00 -20.15 -7.62
N ASP A 293 -7.36 -19.28 -8.37
CA ASP A 293 -6.08 -18.64 -7.97
C ASP A 293 -6.38 -17.52 -6.95
N LEU A 294 -6.72 -17.95 -5.74
CA LEU A 294 -7.09 -17.08 -4.64
C LEU A 294 -5.85 -16.48 -3.97
N MET A 295 -5.97 -15.25 -3.52
CA MET A 295 -4.99 -14.53 -2.72
C MET A 295 -5.57 -14.23 -1.34
N PRO A 296 -4.75 -14.11 -0.29
CA PRO A 296 -5.24 -13.57 0.98
C PRO A 296 -5.89 -12.22 0.79
N GLY A 297 -6.97 -11.97 1.49
CA GLY A 297 -7.64 -10.68 1.49
C GLY A 297 -6.81 -9.60 2.18
N ARG A 298 -7.10 -8.35 1.86
CA ARG A 298 -6.39 -7.19 2.38
C ARG A 298 -6.46 -7.14 3.91
N SER A 299 -5.34 -6.77 4.54
CA SER A 299 -5.27 -6.42 5.99
C SER A 299 -5.69 -7.52 6.97
N GLY A 300 -5.23 -8.77 6.77
CA GLY A 300 -5.42 -9.82 7.77
C GLY A 300 -6.88 -10.15 8.07
N SER A 301 -7.78 -9.93 7.11
CA SER A 301 -9.23 -10.04 7.31
C SER A 301 -9.75 -11.47 7.49
N GLY A 302 -8.88 -12.50 7.62
CA GLY A 302 -9.35 -13.88 7.59
C GLY A 302 -10.14 -14.22 6.33
N SER A 303 -9.85 -13.52 5.25
CA SER A 303 -10.50 -13.70 3.95
C SER A 303 -9.52 -14.09 2.86
N THR A 304 -10.06 -14.62 1.77
CA THR A 304 -9.35 -14.86 0.53
C THR A 304 -10.17 -14.35 -0.64
N CYS A 305 -9.52 -13.91 -1.69
CA CYS A 305 -10.22 -13.31 -2.82
C CYS A 305 -9.51 -13.53 -4.15
N THR A 306 -10.23 -13.30 -5.23
CA THR A 306 -9.70 -13.16 -6.58
C THR A 306 -10.48 -12.11 -7.36
N ALA A 307 -9.81 -11.46 -8.31
CA ALA A 307 -10.41 -10.57 -9.29
C ALA A 307 -10.02 -11.09 -10.67
N VAL A 308 -11.01 -11.35 -11.52
CA VAL A 308 -10.81 -11.92 -12.85
C VAL A 308 -11.59 -11.15 -13.90
N VAL A 309 -11.03 -11.10 -15.11
CA VAL A 309 -11.74 -10.64 -16.30
C VAL A 309 -12.27 -11.86 -17.05
N LEU A 310 -13.60 -11.91 -17.19
CA LEU A 310 -14.28 -12.97 -17.89
C LEU A 310 -14.42 -12.59 -19.37
N THR A 311 -14.19 -13.55 -20.26
CA THR A 311 -14.52 -13.41 -21.68
C THR A 311 -15.63 -14.40 -22.03
N THR A 312 -16.76 -13.88 -22.48
CA THR A 312 -17.92 -14.63 -22.88
C THR A 312 -18.31 -14.29 -24.32
N SER A 313 -19.28 -15.01 -24.90
CA SER A 313 -19.85 -14.65 -26.19
C SER A 313 -20.57 -13.30 -26.23
N ARG A 314 -20.86 -12.70 -25.05
CA ARG A 314 -21.51 -11.39 -24.91
C ARG A 314 -20.53 -10.24 -24.71
N GLY A 315 -19.23 -10.53 -24.50
CA GLY A 315 -18.20 -9.54 -24.21
C GLY A 315 -17.35 -9.90 -23.00
N THR A 316 -16.64 -8.92 -22.49
CA THR A 316 -15.82 -9.02 -21.28
C THR A 316 -16.59 -8.50 -20.07
N ALA A 317 -16.40 -9.13 -18.92
CA ALA A 317 -17.01 -8.78 -17.65
C ALA A 317 -15.95 -8.83 -16.54
N GLN A 318 -16.11 -8.04 -15.48
CA GLN A 318 -15.30 -8.15 -14.28
C GLN A 318 -16.04 -8.94 -13.21
N LEU A 319 -15.35 -9.87 -12.57
CA LEU A 319 -15.83 -10.61 -11.42
C LEU A 319 -14.79 -10.56 -10.31
N ASN A 320 -15.21 -10.04 -9.15
CA ASN A 320 -14.46 -10.20 -7.91
C ASN A 320 -15.17 -11.23 -7.04
N VAL A 321 -14.39 -12.14 -6.46
CA VAL A 321 -14.88 -13.15 -5.52
C VAL A 321 -14.11 -12.94 -4.21
N GLU A 322 -14.83 -12.86 -3.09
CA GLU A 322 -14.25 -12.81 -1.75
C GLU A 322 -14.91 -13.89 -0.89
N ILE A 323 -14.10 -14.65 -0.14
CA ILE A 323 -14.56 -15.69 0.80
C ILE A 323 -13.95 -15.35 2.17
N SER A 324 -14.82 -15.20 3.17
CA SER A 324 -14.44 -14.78 4.52
C SER A 324 -15.27 -15.50 5.59
N LEU A 325 -14.81 -15.46 6.84
CA LEU A 325 -15.65 -15.76 7.99
C LEU A 325 -16.46 -14.53 8.37
N GLU A 326 -17.74 -14.69 8.62
CA GLU A 326 -18.64 -13.63 9.07
C GLU A 326 -19.17 -13.97 10.48
N ASP A 327 -18.73 -13.20 11.47
CA ASP A 327 -19.15 -13.39 12.86
C ASP A 327 -20.51 -12.75 13.14
N ASN A 328 -20.93 -11.77 12.32
CA ASN A 328 -22.15 -11.03 12.56
C ASN A 328 -23.26 -11.42 11.56
N LYS A 329 -24.26 -12.16 12.04
CA LYS A 329 -25.45 -12.53 11.27
C LYS A 329 -26.50 -11.41 11.16
N ASP A 330 -26.32 -10.34 11.94
CA ASP A 330 -27.25 -9.21 11.99
C ASP A 330 -26.90 -8.20 10.87
N TRP A 331 -27.24 -8.57 9.67
CA TRP A 331 -27.16 -7.65 8.54
C TRP A 331 -28.24 -6.57 8.71
N PRO A 332 -27.85 -5.30 8.68
CA PRO A 332 -28.82 -4.21 8.85
C PRO A 332 -29.89 -4.34 7.77
N GLU A 333 -31.15 -4.19 8.17
CA GLU A 333 -32.25 -4.10 7.25
C GLU A 333 -32.03 -2.89 6.33
N ASN A 334 -31.71 -3.17 5.08
CA ASN A 334 -31.54 -2.15 4.05
C ASN A 334 -32.63 -2.40 3.00
N PRO A 335 -33.52 -1.44 2.72
CA PRO A 335 -34.61 -1.60 1.75
C PRO A 335 -34.10 -1.87 0.33
N ASP A 336 -32.85 -1.51 0.02
CA ASP A 336 -32.25 -1.74 -1.30
C ASP A 336 -31.64 -3.15 -1.44
N VAL A 337 -31.74 -4.00 -0.40
CA VAL A 337 -31.21 -5.36 -0.40
C VAL A 337 -32.33 -6.39 -0.54
N VAL A 338 -32.28 -7.16 -1.60
CA VAL A 338 -33.14 -8.33 -1.78
C VAL A 338 -32.55 -9.50 -1.00
N ARG A 339 -33.31 -10.06 -0.05
CA ARG A 339 -32.88 -11.19 0.79
C ARG A 339 -33.75 -12.42 0.55
N SER A 340 -33.11 -13.59 0.46
CA SER A 340 -33.78 -14.89 0.42
C SER A 340 -33.02 -15.89 1.29
N VAL A 341 -33.72 -16.93 1.75
CA VAL A 341 -33.17 -18.02 2.55
C VAL A 341 -33.42 -19.32 1.82
N LEU A 342 -32.38 -20.09 1.58
CA LEU A 342 -32.45 -21.42 0.96
C LEU A 342 -32.90 -22.49 1.98
N PRO A 343 -33.34 -23.68 1.52
CA PRO A 343 -33.84 -24.74 2.41
C PRO A 343 -32.83 -25.23 3.46
N ASP A 344 -31.52 -25.12 3.20
CA ASP A 344 -30.43 -25.49 4.10
C ASP A 344 -30.08 -24.42 5.14
N GLY A 345 -30.77 -23.26 5.08
CA GLY A 345 -30.51 -22.12 5.96
C GLY A 345 -29.50 -21.12 5.39
N THR A 346 -28.93 -21.34 4.21
CA THR A 346 -28.09 -20.36 3.52
C THR A 346 -28.85 -19.07 3.23
N VAL A 347 -28.26 -17.93 3.58
CA VAL A 347 -28.84 -16.60 3.34
C VAL A 347 -28.20 -15.99 2.10
N VAL A 348 -29.02 -15.61 1.13
CA VAL A 348 -28.59 -14.95 -0.09
C VAL A 348 -29.08 -13.52 -0.07
N THR A 349 -28.20 -12.56 -0.26
CA THR A 349 -28.54 -11.15 -0.39
C THR A 349 -27.98 -10.58 -1.70
N ARG A 350 -28.74 -9.73 -2.35
CA ARG A 350 -28.36 -9.03 -3.58
C ARG A 350 -28.59 -7.54 -3.41
N ARG A 351 -27.64 -6.74 -3.87
CA ARG A 351 -27.70 -5.28 -3.89
C ARG A 351 -27.14 -4.75 -5.20
N SER A 352 -27.85 -3.81 -5.82
CA SER A 352 -27.34 -3.05 -6.96
C SER A 352 -26.76 -1.73 -6.44
N ASP A 353 -25.50 -1.43 -6.75
CA ASP A 353 -24.88 -0.15 -6.41
C ASP A 353 -24.89 0.76 -7.63
N MET A 354 -25.84 1.71 -7.65
CA MET A 354 -26.00 2.70 -8.73
C MET A 354 -25.32 4.05 -8.40
N ARG A 355 -24.56 4.14 -7.31
CA ARG A 355 -24.17 5.44 -6.73
C ARG A 355 -22.84 6.00 -7.19
N THR A 356 -22.09 5.32 -8.03
CA THR A 356 -20.80 5.86 -8.49
C THR A 356 -21.01 6.55 -9.83
N ILE A 357 -20.98 7.89 -9.82
CA ILE A 357 -21.09 8.71 -11.03
C ILE A 357 -19.94 8.32 -11.98
N GLY A 358 -20.28 7.83 -13.16
CA GLY A 358 -19.33 7.53 -14.24
C GLY A 358 -18.74 6.11 -14.24
N THR A 359 -19.23 5.19 -13.39
CA THR A 359 -18.89 3.77 -13.45
C THR A 359 -20.10 2.94 -13.86
N GLU A 360 -19.83 1.80 -14.51
CA GLU A 360 -20.86 0.82 -14.84
C GLU A 360 -21.60 0.33 -13.57
N PRO A 361 -22.90 0.02 -13.66
CA PRO A 361 -23.67 -0.51 -12.53
C PRO A 361 -23.00 -1.77 -12.00
N THR A 362 -22.72 -1.78 -10.71
CA THR A 362 -22.07 -2.93 -10.06
C THR A 362 -23.10 -3.66 -9.21
N GLU A 363 -23.23 -4.95 -9.45
CA GLU A 363 -24.05 -5.85 -8.65
C GLU A 363 -23.22 -6.50 -7.53
N TRP A 364 -23.81 -6.61 -6.35
CA TRP A 364 -23.26 -7.34 -5.23
C TRP A 364 -24.16 -8.50 -4.89
N LEU A 365 -23.58 -9.70 -4.81
CA LEU A 365 -24.23 -10.90 -4.31
C LEU A 365 -23.44 -11.41 -3.12
N SER A 366 -24.10 -11.61 -1.99
CA SER A 366 -23.49 -12.21 -0.81
C SER A 366 -24.26 -13.45 -0.40
N VAL A 367 -23.55 -14.53 -0.16
CA VAL A 367 -24.08 -15.83 0.21
C VAL A 367 -23.47 -16.26 1.53
N LEU A 368 -24.23 -16.17 2.62
CA LEU A 368 -23.84 -16.60 3.94
C LEU A 368 -24.29 -18.03 4.19
N ARG A 369 -23.33 -18.91 4.33
CA ARG A 369 -23.55 -20.35 4.56
C ARG A 369 -23.85 -20.65 6.05
N PRO A 370 -24.46 -21.77 6.38
CA PRO A 370 -24.66 -22.21 7.77
C PRO A 370 -23.37 -22.36 8.57
N SER A 371 -22.22 -22.58 7.91
CA SER A 371 -20.86 -22.62 8.47
C SER A 371 -20.32 -21.27 8.90
N ASN A 372 -21.04 -20.16 8.71
CA ASN A 372 -20.59 -18.78 8.81
C ASN A 372 -19.57 -18.37 7.73
N THR A 373 -19.35 -19.19 6.72
CA THR A 373 -18.58 -18.77 5.55
C THR A 373 -19.44 -17.86 4.69
N LEU A 374 -18.92 -16.66 4.42
CA LEU A 374 -19.50 -15.66 3.54
C LEU A 374 -18.78 -15.68 2.21
N VAL A 375 -19.50 -15.96 1.13
CA VAL A 375 -19.00 -15.83 -0.25
C VAL A 375 -19.65 -14.59 -0.88
N GLN A 376 -18.82 -13.63 -1.28
CA GLN A 376 -19.27 -12.39 -1.89
C GLN A 376 -18.79 -12.30 -3.34
N PHE A 377 -19.67 -11.83 -4.20
CA PHE A 377 -19.37 -11.52 -5.60
C PHE A 377 -19.67 -10.06 -5.85
N ARG A 378 -18.75 -9.43 -6.57
CA ARG A 378 -18.98 -8.13 -7.20
C ARG A 378 -18.82 -8.33 -8.70
N PHE A 379 -19.81 -7.99 -9.47
CA PHE A 379 -19.88 -8.31 -10.91
C PHE A 379 -20.78 -7.30 -11.65
N ASP A 380 -20.70 -7.31 -12.97
CA ASP A 380 -21.61 -6.59 -13.83
C ASP A 380 -22.85 -7.45 -14.17
N ASP A 381 -23.86 -6.86 -14.81
CA ASP A 381 -25.13 -7.50 -15.13
C ASP A 381 -25.06 -8.62 -16.20
N THR A 382 -23.88 -8.86 -16.76
CA THR A 382 -23.69 -9.89 -17.79
C THR A 382 -23.67 -11.31 -17.23
N ILE A 383 -23.45 -11.45 -15.90
CA ILE A 383 -23.33 -12.74 -15.22
C ILE A 383 -24.68 -13.14 -14.58
N ALA A 384 -25.08 -14.38 -14.80
CA ALA A 384 -26.34 -14.89 -14.23
C ALA A 384 -26.21 -15.11 -12.71
N VAL A 385 -27.02 -14.41 -11.92
CA VAL A 385 -27.03 -14.48 -10.44
C VAL A 385 -27.25 -15.92 -9.94
N GLY A 386 -28.16 -16.68 -10.58
CA GLY A 386 -28.42 -18.08 -10.19
C GLY A 386 -27.19 -18.97 -10.24
N SER A 387 -26.36 -18.81 -11.27
CA SER A 387 -25.08 -19.55 -11.40
C SER A 387 -24.06 -19.15 -10.33
N LEU A 388 -24.03 -17.89 -9.91
CA LEU A 388 -23.18 -17.45 -8.81
C LEU A 388 -23.64 -17.97 -7.46
N VAL A 389 -24.95 -18.10 -7.24
CA VAL A 389 -25.52 -18.76 -6.03
C VAL A 389 -25.13 -20.23 -6.01
N GLU A 390 -25.25 -20.96 -7.14
CA GLU A 390 -24.82 -22.35 -7.27
C GLU A 390 -23.31 -22.50 -6.95
N LEU A 391 -22.48 -21.62 -7.50
CA LEU A 391 -21.04 -21.59 -7.23
C LEU A 391 -20.78 -21.37 -5.73
N ALA A 392 -21.44 -20.40 -5.10
CA ALA A 392 -21.22 -20.05 -3.69
C ALA A 392 -21.72 -21.13 -2.70
N THR A 393 -22.66 -21.97 -3.11
CA THR A 393 -23.19 -23.06 -2.27
C THR A 393 -22.48 -24.39 -2.51
N ALA A 394 -21.51 -24.41 -3.42
CA ALA A 394 -20.74 -25.63 -3.73
C ALA A 394 -19.98 -26.18 -2.52
N PRO A 395 -19.81 -27.50 -2.42
CA PRO A 395 -19.03 -28.10 -1.34
C PRO A 395 -17.54 -27.69 -1.42
N GLY A 396 -16.89 -27.65 -0.26
CA GLY A 396 -15.44 -27.38 -0.17
C GLY A 396 -15.06 -25.90 -0.05
N LEU A 397 -16.03 -24.97 -0.09
CA LEU A 397 -15.78 -23.53 0.10
C LEU A 397 -15.88 -23.08 1.58
N ASP A 398 -16.15 -23.98 2.51
CA ASP A 398 -16.24 -23.66 3.94
C ASP A 398 -14.85 -23.35 4.53
N LEU A 399 -14.78 -22.26 5.33
CA LEU A 399 -13.63 -21.83 6.11
C LEU A 399 -13.61 -22.48 7.49
#